data_d92316ad1395789b7a7fde990ecd7f02
#
_entry.id   d92316ad1395789b7a7fde990ecd7f02
#
_cell.length_a   1.000
_cell.length_b   1.000
_cell.length_c   1.000
_cell.angle_alpha   90.00
_cell.angle_beta   90.00
_cell.angle_gamma   90.00
#
_symmetry.space_group_name_H-M   'P 1'
#
loop_
_entity.id
_entity.type
_entity.pdbx_description
1 polymer ?
#
loop_
_entity_poly.entity_id
_entity_poly.type
_entity_poly.pdbx_seq_one_letter_code
_entity_poly.pdbx_strand_id
1 'polypeptide(L)'
;MAVDELTRTFAALADPTRRAILGRLAEGEATVRELAEPFPISSQAVSKHLKVLERAGLITRGRTAQLRPSRLQAAPLQDAVDWLETYRRFWEDGFDRLDERLRATEQGPGYG
;
A
#
# COMPACT_ATOMS: atom_id res chain seq x y z
N MET A 1 -14.47 -19.95 9.05
CA MET A 1 -13.14 -20.23 8.57
C MET A 1 -12.22 -19.05 8.89
N ALA A 2 -11.07 -19.32 9.46
CA ALA A 2 -10.13 -18.24 9.79
C ALA A 2 -9.54 -17.67 8.50
N VAL A 3 -9.51 -16.35 8.42
CA VAL A 3 -8.87 -15.65 7.31
C VAL A 3 -7.38 -15.54 7.64
N ASP A 4 -6.51 -15.97 6.74
CA ASP A 4 -5.08 -15.90 6.98
C ASP A 4 -4.56 -14.46 6.90
N GLU A 5 -3.36 -14.23 7.41
CA GLU A 5 -2.76 -12.91 7.46
C GLU A 5 -2.56 -12.29 6.10
N LEU A 6 -2.14 -13.09 5.12
CA LEU A 6 -1.93 -12.60 3.76
C LEU A 6 -3.23 -12.10 3.14
N THR A 7 -4.32 -12.82 3.33
CA THR A 7 -5.63 -12.41 2.84
C THR A 7 -6.06 -11.10 3.48
N ARG A 8 -5.85 -10.96 4.78
CA ARG A 8 -6.18 -9.70 5.48
C ARG A 8 -5.38 -8.53 4.93
N THR A 9 -4.11 -8.75 4.65
CA THR A 9 -3.26 -7.71 4.07
C THR A 9 -3.79 -7.28 2.71
N PHE A 10 -4.06 -8.21 1.82
CA PHE A 10 -4.59 -7.87 0.49
C PHE A 10 -5.97 -7.24 0.56
N ALA A 11 -6.84 -7.71 1.45
CA ALA A 11 -8.15 -7.10 1.63
C ALA A 11 -8.03 -5.65 2.08
N ALA A 12 -7.14 -5.38 3.03
CA ALA A 12 -6.90 -4.01 3.49
C ALA A 12 -6.35 -3.13 2.37
N LEU A 13 -5.49 -3.67 1.51
CA LEU A 13 -4.91 -2.95 0.39
C LEU A 13 -5.86 -2.78 -0.80
N ALA A 14 -7.01 -3.44 -0.79
CA ALA A 14 -7.95 -3.38 -1.90
C ALA A 14 -8.67 -2.05 -2.03
N ASP A 15 -8.63 -1.21 -1.01
CA ASP A 15 -9.27 0.10 -1.01
C ASP A 15 -8.26 1.21 -1.33
N PRO A 16 -8.55 2.11 -2.28
CA PRO A 16 -7.59 3.16 -2.66
C PRO A 16 -7.33 4.17 -1.54
N THR A 17 -8.32 4.47 -0.72
CA THR A 17 -8.13 5.40 0.40
C THR A 17 -7.16 4.80 1.42
N ARG A 18 -7.32 3.52 1.71
CA ARG A 18 -6.41 2.85 2.64
C ARG A 18 -4.98 2.81 2.09
N ARG A 19 -4.80 2.57 0.80
CA ARG A 19 -3.47 2.63 0.19
C ARG A 19 -2.85 4.02 0.30
N ALA A 20 -3.66 5.07 0.11
CA ALA A 20 -3.20 6.44 0.24
C ALA A 20 -2.80 6.76 1.69
N ILE A 21 -3.57 6.27 2.65
CA ILE A 21 -3.24 6.43 4.08
C ILE A 21 -1.90 5.77 4.39
N LEU A 22 -1.69 4.55 3.92
CA LEU A 22 -0.41 3.85 4.14
C LEU A 22 0.75 4.62 3.50
N GLY A 23 0.55 5.16 2.30
CA GLY A 23 1.55 5.97 1.63
C GLY A 23 1.95 7.19 2.46
N ARG A 24 0.97 7.85 3.08
CA ARG A 24 1.23 8.97 3.97
C ARG A 24 2.00 8.52 5.22
N LEU A 25 1.62 7.38 5.80
CA LEU A 25 2.27 6.85 7.00
C LEU A 25 3.68 6.35 6.72
N ALA A 26 4.02 6.03 5.49
CA ALA A 26 5.38 5.70 5.10
C ALA A 26 6.33 6.90 5.27
N GLU A 27 5.79 8.11 5.27
CA GLU A 27 6.56 9.33 5.50
C GLU A 27 6.74 9.66 6.98
N GLY A 28 5.95 9.06 7.85
CA GLY A 28 6.01 9.27 9.29
C GLY A 28 4.64 9.12 9.93
N GLU A 29 4.61 8.99 11.24
CA GLU A 29 3.35 8.85 11.97
C GLU A 29 2.44 10.05 11.76
N ALA A 30 1.15 9.85 11.87
CA ALA A 30 0.15 10.90 11.68
C ALA A 30 -1.09 10.62 12.52
N THR A 31 -1.74 11.70 12.94
CA THR A 31 -3.03 11.63 13.64
C THR A 31 -4.17 11.44 12.65
N VAL A 32 -5.35 11.05 13.15
CA VAL A 32 -6.56 10.95 12.32
C VAL A 32 -6.83 12.26 11.59
N ARG A 33 -6.70 13.38 12.29
CA ARG A 33 -6.93 14.70 11.70
C ARG A 33 -6.00 14.99 10.54
N GLU A 34 -4.71 14.71 10.72
CA GLU A 34 -3.72 14.87 9.65
C GLU A 34 -4.02 13.97 8.47
N LEU A 35 -4.44 12.74 8.74
CA LEU A 35 -4.77 11.78 7.68
C LEU A 35 -6.05 12.15 6.94
N ALA A 36 -7.03 12.75 7.62
CA ALA A 36 -8.30 13.12 7.01
C ALA A 36 -8.19 14.35 6.12
N GLU A 37 -7.24 15.23 6.40
CA GLU A 37 -7.11 16.52 5.74
C GLU A 37 -7.14 16.46 4.21
N PRO A 38 -6.36 15.58 3.54
CA PRO A 38 -6.33 15.55 2.08
C PRO A 38 -7.51 14.83 1.42
N PHE A 39 -8.42 14.24 2.20
CA PHE A 39 -9.53 13.45 1.64
C PHE A 39 -10.87 14.16 1.81
N PRO A 40 -11.78 14.02 0.83
CA PRO A 40 -13.14 14.57 0.96
C PRO A 40 -14.05 13.63 1.77
N ILE A 41 -13.55 13.13 2.88
CA ILE A 41 -14.29 12.22 3.76
C ILE A 41 -14.13 12.66 5.21
N SER A 42 -15.03 12.22 6.07
CA SER A 42 -15.01 12.58 7.47
C SER A 42 -13.89 11.90 8.24
N SER A 43 -13.51 12.47 9.39
CA SER A 43 -12.58 11.83 10.32
C SER A 43 -13.11 10.47 10.78
N GLN A 44 -14.43 10.32 10.89
CA GLN A 44 -15.04 9.05 11.25
C GLN A 44 -14.81 7.98 10.18
N ALA A 45 -14.91 8.36 8.90
CA ALA A 45 -14.62 7.44 7.80
C ALA A 45 -13.14 7.04 7.80
N VAL A 46 -12.24 8.01 8.03
CA VAL A 46 -10.81 7.72 8.15
C VAL A 46 -10.57 6.74 9.31
N SER A 47 -11.23 6.96 10.45
CA SER A 47 -11.09 6.06 11.60
C SER A 47 -11.52 4.63 11.27
N LYS A 48 -12.55 4.45 10.46
CA LYS A 48 -12.99 3.12 10.02
C LYS A 48 -11.91 2.44 9.16
N HIS A 49 -11.30 3.20 8.26
CA HIS A 49 -10.19 2.69 7.45
C HIS A 49 -9.00 2.30 8.31
N LEU A 50 -8.70 3.11 9.33
CA LEU A 50 -7.61 2.82 10.24
C LEU A 50 -7.85 1.54 11.05
N LYS A 51 -9.10 1.27 11.44
CA LYS A 51 -9.44 0.02 12.13
C LYS A 51 -9.17 -1.20 11.25
N VAL A 52 -9.50 -1.11 9.97
CA VAL A 52 -9.23 -2.20 9.03
C VAL A 52 -7.72 -2.42 8.90
N LEU A 53 -6.96 -1.34 8.76
CA LEU A 53 -5.50 -1.42 8.65
C LEU A 53 -4.86 -1.97 9.93
N GLU A 54 -5.37 -1.55 11.08
CA GLU A 54 -4.88 -2.03 12.37
C GLU A 54 -5.13 -3.52 12.55
N ARG A 55 -6.33 -3.99 12.20
CA ARG A 55 -6.68 -5.41 12.29
C ARG A 55 -5.83 -6.26 11.35
N ALA A 56 -5.41 -5.70 10.22
CA ALA A 56 -4.53 -6.39 9.29
C ALA A 56 -3.06 -6.35 9.74
N GLY A 57 -2.75 -5.64 10.83
CA GLY A 57 -1.39 -5.52 11.32
C GLY A 57 -0.52 -4.56 10.53
N LEU A 58 -1.13 -3.74 9.65
CA LEU A 58 -0.41 -2.81 8.78
C LEU A 58 -0.08 -1.50 9.48
N ILE A 59 -0.76 -1.19 10.57
CA ILE A 59 -0.48 -0.03 11.40
C ILE A 59 -0.62 -0.38 12.87
N THR A 60 0.02 0.42 13.70
CA THR A 60 -0.29 0.49 15.14
C THR A 60 -0.82 1.88 15.42
N ARG A 61 -1.63 1.99 16.47
CA ARG A 61 -2.18 3.28 16.90
C ARG A 61 -1.72 3.56 18.31
N GLY A 62 -1.21 4.77 18.54
CA GLY A 62 -0.78 5.20 19.87
C GLY A 62 -1.94 5.25 20.85
N ARG A 63 -1.60 5.20 22.14
CA ARG A 63 -2.59 5.17 23.23
C ARG A 63 -2.84 6.52 23.89
N THR A 64 -2.18 7.56 23.40
CA THR A 64 -2.38 8.90 23.93
C THR A 64 -3.79 9.36 23.58
N ALA A 65 -4.60 9.64 24.58
CA ALA A 65 -6.05 9.78 24.45
C ALA A 65 -6.51 10.81 23.41
N GLN A 66 -5.77 11.89 23.21
CA GLN A 66 -6.19 12.95 22.31
C GLN A 66 -5.49 12.95 20.96
N LEU A 67 -4.35 12.30 20.89
CA LEU A 67 -3.50 12.31 19.70
C LEU A 67 -3.06 10.91 19.34
N ARG A 68 -3.96 10.00 19.11
CA ARG A 68 -3.61 8.61 18.80
C ARG A 68 -2.92 8.54 17.43
N PRO A 69 -1.61 8.80 17.36
CA PRO A 69 -0.92 8.74 16.06
C PRO A 69 -0.86 7.31 15.56
N SER A 70 -1.04 7.17 14.27
CA SER A 70 -0.90 5.89 13.60
C SER A 70 0.50 5.78 13.01
N ARG A 71 1.07 4.58 13.07
CA ARG A 71 2.38 4.27 12.52
C ARG A 71 2.30 3.08 11.60
N LEU A 72 3.03 3.15 10.51
CA LEU A 72 3.13 2.04 9.58
C LEU A 72 3.86 0.85 10.24
N GLN A 73 3.32 -0.35 10.01
CA GLN A 73 3.97 -1.61 10.33
C GLN A 73 4.23 -2.32 9.01
N ALA A 74 5.47 -2.36 8.60
CA ALA A 74 5.81 -2.86 7.26
C ALA A 74 5.86 -4.39 7.15
N ALA A 75 5.88 -5.13 8.27
CA ALA A 75 6.04 -6.57 8.23
C ALA A 75 5.01 -7.30 7.38
N PRO A 76 3.69 -7.01 7.47
CA PRO A 76 2.73 -7.69 6.59
C PRO A 76 2.92 -7.34 5.12
N LEU A 77 3.40 -6.13 4.82
CA LEU A 77 3.72 -5.75 3.44
C LEU A 77 4.90 -6.55 2.92
N GLN A 78 5.89 -6.82 3.76
CA GLN A 78 7.03 -7.64 3.38
C GLN A 78 6.59 -9.07 3.06
N ASP A 79 5.67 -9.62 3.87
CA ASP A 79 5.11 -10.95 3.61
C ASP A 79 4.38 -10.99 2.26
N ALA A 80 3.65 -9.94 1.92
CA ALA A 80 2.97 -9.83 0.63
C ALA A 80 3.98 -9.77 -0.52
N VAL A 81 5.05 -8.99 -0.34
CA VAL A 81 6.14 -8.93 -1.33
C VAL A 81 6.77 -10.30 -1.51
N ASP A 82 7.06 -11.00 -0.42
CA ASP A 82 7.68 -12.32 -0.47
C ASP A 82 6.79 -13.31 -1.24
N TRP A 83 5.48 -13.26 -1.03
CA TRP A 83 4.55 -14.09 -1.77
C TRP A 83 4.56 -13.73 -3.26
N LEU A 84 4.55 -12.45 -3.59
CA LEU A 84 4.58 -11.97 -4.97
C LEU A 84 5.90 -12.33 -5.66
N GLU A 85 7.00 -12.44 -4.91
CA GLU A 85 8.30 -12.81 -5.46
C GLU A 85 8.27 -14.18 -6.14
N THR A 86 7.36 -15.08 -5.72
CA THR A 86 7.24 -16.39 -6.36
C THR A 86 6.85 -16.28 -7.83
N TYR A 87 6.30 -15.13 -8.22
CA TYR A 87 5.85 -14.86 -9.59
C TYR A 87 6.77 -13.91 -10.33
N ARG A 88 7.87 -13.51 -9.71
CA ARG A 88 8.77 -12.47 -10.26
C ARG A 88 9.18 -12.76 -11.69
N ARG A 89 9.53 -13.98 -12.01
CA ARG A 89 9.99 -14.36 -13.34
C ARG A 89 8.97 -14.04 -14.44
N PHE A 90 7.67 -14.05 -14.11
CA PHE A 90 6.62 -13.78 -15.10
C PHE A 90 6.62 -12.32 -15.52
N TRP A 91 6.71 -11.41 -14.56
CA TRP A 91 6.72 -9.98 -14.92
C TRP A 91 8.10 -9.49 -15.34
N GLU A 92 9.18 -10.07 -14.85
CA GLU A 92 10.52 -9.75 -15.33
C GLU A 92 10.66 -10.08 -16.80
N ASP A 93 10.23 -11.27 -17.21
CA ASP A 93 10.21 -11.65 -18.61
C ASP A 93 9.35 -10.69 -19.43
N GLY A 94 8.21 -10.26 -18.88
CA GLY A 94 7.34 -9.29 -19.51
C GLY A 94 8.00 -7.92 -19.65
N PHE A 95 8.66 -7.47 -18.62
CA PHE A 95 9.39 -6.20 -18.64
C PHE A 95 10.57 -6.25 -19.60
N ASP A 96 11.30 -7.33 -19.64
CA ASP A 96 12.40 -7.52 -20.57
C ASP A 96 11.92 -7.44 -22.02
N ARG A 97 10.81 -8.09 -22.33
CA ARG A 97 10.21 -8.01 -23.66
C ARG A 97 9.77 -6.59 -24.01
N LEU A 98 9.17 -5.90 -23.06
CA LEU A 98 8.75 -4.51 -23.26
C LEU A 98 9.97 -3.62 -23.49
N ASP A 99 11.03 -3.81 -22.70
CA ASP A 99 12.26 -3.06 -22.82
C ASP A 99 12.89 -3.25 -24.22
N GLU A 100 12.93 -4.49 -24.70
CA GLU A 100 13.42 -4.79 -26.05
C GLU A 100 12.60 -4.08 -27.13
N ARG A 101 11.27 -4.06 -26.99
CA ARG A 101 10.40 -3.36 -27.93
C ARG A 101 10.65 -1.87 -27.93
N LEU A 102 10.82 -1.29 -26.74
CA LEU A 102 11.10 0.13 -26.60
C LEU A 102 12.44 0.50 -27.23
N ARG A 103 13.45 -0.33 -27.04
CA ARG A 103 14.77 -0.13 -27.64
C ARG A 103 14.70 -0.21 -29.17
N ALA A 104 13.98 -1.19 -29.69
CA ALA A 104 13.79 -1.34 -31.11
C ALA A 104 13.09 -0.13 -31.71
N THR A 105 12.09 0.41 -31.00
CA THR A 105 11.36 1.62 -31.42
C THR A 105 12.27 2.84 -31.43
N GLU A 106 13.11 3.00 -30.39
CA GLU A 106 14.05 4.12 -30.30
C GLU A 106 15.09 4.09 -31.39
N GLN A 107 15.48 2.91 -31.84
CA GLN A 107 16.47 2.74 -32.89
C GLN A 107 15.86 2.71 -34.25
N GLY A 108 14.53 2.67 -34.34
CA GLY A 108 13.84 2.62 -35.62
C GLY A 108 13.85 3.96 -36.36
N PRO A 109 13.80 3.90 -37.70
CA PRO A 109 13.71 5.12 -38.52
C PRO A 109 12.35 5.78 -38.27
N GLY A 110 12.32 7.02 -37.95
CA GLY A 110 11.10 7.76 -37.71
C GLY A 110 10.91 8.23 -36.28
N TYR A 111 11.79 7.83 -35.41
CA TYR A 111 11.87 8.39 -34.04
C TYR A 111 13.12 9.25 -33.99
N GLY A 112 12.88 10.47 -34.13
CA GLY A 112 13.96 11.44 -34.03
C GLY A 112 14.16 11.90 -32.58
#